data_84f6ef0ddcb6e3fd0cf4ff6d8752a4ee
#
_entry.id   84f6ef0ddcb6e3fd0cf4ff6d8752a4ee
#
_cell.length_a   1.000
_cell.length_b   1.000
_cell.length_c   1.000
_cell.angle_alpha   90.00
_cell.angle_beta   90.00
_cell.angle_gamma   90.00
#
_symmetry.space_group_name_H-M   'P 1'
#
loop_
_entity.id
_entity.type
_entity.pdbx_description
1 polymer ?
#
loop_
_entity_poly.entity_id
_entity_poly.type
_entity_poly.pdbx_seq_one_letter_code
_entity_poly.pdbx_strand_id
1 'polypeptide(L)'
;GIFIHASLYEATGFDDGRGLNTAIVIDDQGQLVGRTPKLHIPVTEGYFEDKYFQEGPNQDPYPTYKLDIAGSPELGLPTCWDEWFPEVARAYGLAGADILCYPTAIGSEPDHPEFDTEPLWRQTIVGHAIVNGLFIVVPNRWGNEGIINFYGSSFIVDPYGRILAQAAREGDEVLVADLDLDQRRDWLELFPFFGTRRPDTYGPLTAPRVNERTAGGKGVNGGIPGLNK
;
A
#
# COMPACT_ATOMS: atom_id res chain seq x y z
N GLY A 1 26.64 2.85 -4.10
CA GLY A 1 25.46 2.82 -4.96
C GLY A 1 24.20 2.96 -4.15
N ILE A 2 23.06 3.11 -4.83
CA ILE A 2 21.73 3.18 -4.23
C ILE A 2 20.79 2.28 -5.02
N PHE A 3 19.78 1.71 -4.35
CA PHE A 3 18.63 1.11 -5.01
C PHE A 3 17.57 2.19 -5.23
N ILE A 4 16.87 2.13 -6.35
CA ILE A 4 15.79 3.06 -6.69
C ILE A 4 14.50 2.27 -6.84
N HIS A 5 13.47 2.65 -6.08
CA HIS A 5 12.11 2.20 -6.28
C HIS A 5 11.31 3.28 -7.01
N ALA A 6 10.51 2.88 -8.00
CA ALA A 6 9.63 3.78 -8.74
C ALA A 6 8.34 3.06 -9.15
N SER A 7 7.27 3.84 -9.39
CA SER A 7 6.03 3.37 -10.01
C SER A 7 5.87 4.03 -11.37
N LEU A 8 5.41 3.26 -12.35
CA LEU A 8 5.30 3.73 -13.73
C LEU A 8 4.14 3.04 -14.48
N TYR A 9 3.73 3.64 -15.59
CA TYR A 9 2.85 3.01 -16.55
C TYR A 9 3.65 1.99 -17.37
N GLU A 10 3.22 0.74 -17.34
CA GLU A 10 3.78 -0.31 -18.17
C GLU A 10 2.88 -0.58 -19.37
N ALA A 11 3.38 -0.31 -20.57
CA ALA A 11 2.69 -0.64 -21.80
C ALA A 11 2.68 -2.15 -21.98
N THR A 12 1.50 -2.68 -22.24
CA THR A 12 1.27 -4.11 -22.49
C THR A 12 0.71 -4.29 -23.89
N GLY A 13 0.62 -5.53 -24.33
CA GLY A 13 -0.05 -5.87 -25.59
C GLY A 13 -1.53 -6.22 -25.40
N PHE A 14 -2.21 -5.70 -24.39
CA PHE A 14 -3.64 -5.98 -24.18
C PHE A 14 -4.49 -5.41 -25.30
N ASP A 15 -5.47 -6.18 -25.77
CA ASP A 15 -6.35 -5.83 -26.90
C ASP A 15 -7.20 -4.57 -26.62
N ASP A 16 -7.46 -4.26 -25.35
CA ASP A 16 -8.23 -3.10 -24.93
C ASP A 16 -7.42 -1.80 -24.77
N GLY A 17 -6.10 -1.88 -25.07
CA GLY A 17 -5.19 -0.73 -25.03
C GLY A 17 -4.80 -0.26 -23.63
N ARG A 18 -5.25 -0.94 -22.56
CA ARG A 18 -4.83 -0.63 -21.19
C ARG A 18 -3.44 -1.19 -20.90
N GLY A 19 -2.77 -0.61 -19.89
CA GLY A 19 -1.50 -1.09 -19.38
C GLY A 19 -1.60 -1.60 -17.96
N LEU A 20 -0.45 -1.69 -17.30
CA LEU A 20 -0.34 -2.00 -15.89
C LEU A 20 0.26 -0.79 -15.13
N ASN A 21 -0.18 -0.60 -13.91
CA ASN A 21 0.49 0.27 -12.95
C ASN A 21 1.54 -0.57 -12.26
N THR A 22 2.81 -0.32 -12.53
CA THR A 22 3.89 -1.24 -12.13
C THR A 22 4.92 -0.55 -11.26
N ALA A 23 5.17 -1.11 -10.10
CA ALA A 23 6.29 -0.76 -9.24
C ALA A 23 7.55 -1.55 -9.67
N ILE A 24 8.68 -0.88 -9.68
CA ILE A 24 9.98 -1.46 -10.06
C ILE A 24 11.06 -1.15 -9.04
N VAL A 25 12.08 -2.00 -8.97
CA VAL A 25 13.33 -1.72 -8.27
C VAL A 25 14.49 -1.83 -9.24
N ILE A 26 15.35 -0.84 -9.21
CA ILE A 26 16.60 -0.78 -9.97
C ILE A 26 17.75 -0.82 -8.94
N ASP A 27 18.73 -1.68 -9.17
CA ASP A 27 19.90 -1.81 -8.32
C ASP A 27 20.96 -0.69 -8.55
N ASP A 28 22.04 -0.75 -7.80
CA ASP A 28 23.13 0.23 -7.89
C ASP A 28 24.01 0.08 -9.15
N GLN A 29 23.76 -0.95 -9.97
CA GLN A 29 24.35 -1.14 -11.31
C GLN A 29 23.40 -0.70 -12.44
N GLY A 30 22.21 -0.21 -12.09
CA GLY A 30 21.19 0.21 -13.05
C GLY A 30 20.40 -0.96 -13.65
N GLN A 31 20.42 -2.16 -13.02
CA GLN A 31 19.68 -3.31 -13.49
C GLN A 31 18.29 -3.36 -12.84
N LEU A 32 17.28 -3.73 -13.62
CA LEU A 32 15.94 -4.00 -13.12
C LEU A 32 15.95 -5.32 -12.32
N VAL A 33 15.80 -5.24 -11.00
CA VAL A 33 15.83 -6.39 -10.09
C VAL A 33 14.48 -6.73 -9.47
N GLY A 34 13.50 -5.86 -9.60
CA GLY A 34 12.15 -6.06 -9.09
C GLY A 34 11.08 -5.43 -9.98
N ARG A 35 9.95 -6.14 -10.16
CA ARG A 35 8.80 -5.69 -10.94
C ARG A 35 7.51 -6.28 -10.37
N THR A 36 6.60 -5.44 -9.89
CA THR A 36 5.30 -5.85 -9.34
C THR A 36 4.17 -4.98 -9.89
N PRO A 37 3.27 -5.52 -10.69
CA PRO A 37 2.04 -4.83 -11.08
C PRO A 37 1.08 -4.66 -9.90
N LYS A 38 0.44 -3.50 -9.81
CA LYS A 38 -0.60 -3.18 -8.83
C LYS A 38 -1.76 -4.17 -8.93
N LEU A 39 -2.16 -4.75 -7.81
CA LEU A 39 -3.19 -5.79 -7.78
C LEU A 39 -4.60 -5.21 -7.80
N HIS A 40 -4.84 -4.18 -6.99
CA HIS A 40 -6.16 -3.59 -6.80
C HIS A 40 -6.27 -2.26 -7.54
N ILE A 41 -7.26 -2.16 -8.43
CA ILE A 41 -7.50 -0.97 -9.25
C ILE A 41 -8.69 -0.22 -8.67
N PRO A 42 -8.52 1.03 -8.17
CA PRO A 42 -9.63 1.81 -7.64
C PRO A 42 -10.59 2.25 -8.73
N VAL A 43 -11.89 2.18 -8.40
CA VAL A 43 -12.97 2.71 -9.24
C VAL A 43 -13.92 3.48 -8.31
N THR A 44 -13.49 4.67 -7.92
CA THR A 44 -14.26 5.60 -7.10
C THR A 44 -14.24 6.99 -7.76
N GLU A 45 -15.08 7.91 -7.30
CA GLU A 45 -15.13 9.25 -7.89
C GLU A 45 -13.75 9.92 -7.85
N GLY A 46 -13.31 10.39 -9.01
CA GLY A 46 -11.99 10.97 -9.22
C GLY A 46 -10.86 9.94 -9.45
N TYR A 47 -11.07 8.67 -9.11
CA TYR A 47 -10.06 7.59 -9.20
C TYR A 47 -10.57 6.46 -10.12
N PHE A 48 -10.74 6.75 -11.41
CA PHE A 48 -11.18 5.77 -12.41
C PHE A 48 -9.98 5.11 -13.10
N GLU A 49 -9.15 4.42 -12.32
CA GLU A 49 -7.93 3.80 -12.84
C GLU A 49 -8.22 2.64 -13.81
N ASP A 50 -9.39 2.02 -13.74
CA ASP A 50 -9.85 0.98 -14.64
C ASP A 50 -9.93 1.42 -16.11
N LYS A 51 -9.90 2.72 -16.39
CA LYS A 51 -9.80 3.28 -17.75
C LYS A 51 -8.42 3.13 -18.37
N TYR A 52 -7.39 2.98 -17.55
CA TYR A 52 -5.99 2.99 -17.97
C TYR A 52 -5.26 1.69 -17.63
N PHE A 53 -5.66 1.00 -16.56
CA PHE A 53 -4.97 -0.15 -16.04
C PHE A 53 -5.86 -1.37 -15.93
N GLN A 54 -5.27 -2.54 -16.19
CA GLN A 54 -5.80 -3.82 -15.75
C GLN A 54 -5.27 -4.17 -14.36
N GLU A 55 -6.01 -5.03 -13.65
CA GLU A 55 -5.55 -5.64 -12.39
C GLU A 55 -4.27 -6.43 -12.65
N GLY A 56 -3.33 -6.39 -11.71
CA GLY A 56 -2.13 -7.22 -11.76
C GLY A 56 -2.47 -8.71 -11.83
N PRO A 57 -1.59 -9.52 -12.44
CA PRO A 57 -1.85 -10.95 -12.60
C PRO A 57 -1.90 -11.67 -11.26
N ASN A 58 -2.69 -12.73 -11.18
CA ASN A 58 -2.81 -13.57 -9.99
C ASN A 58 -1.67 -14.62 -9.86
N GLN A 59 -0.77 -14.66 -10.83
CA GLN A 59 0.41 -15.50 -10.79
C GLN A 59 1.52 -14.75 -10.04
N ASP A 60 1.98 -15.30 -8.91
CA ASP A 60 2.96 -14.69 -8.03
C ASP A 60 2.61 -13.23 -7.65
N PRO A 61 1.47 -13.01 -6.97
CA PRO A 61 0.94 -11.66 -6.77
C PRO A 61 1.68 -10.87 -5.69
N TYR A 62 2.52 -11.52 -4.88
CA TYR A 62 3.22 -10.92 -3.73
C TYR A 62 4.73 -11.24 -3.75
N PRO A 63 5.44 -10.94 -4.85
CA PRO A 63 6.87 -11.21 -4.93
C PRO A 63 7.65 -10.33 -3.95
N THR A 64 8.69 -10.90 -3.35
CA THR A 64 9.67 -10.14 -2.57
C THR A 64 11.00 -10.09 -3.29
N TYR A 65 11.75 -9.01 -3.06
CA TYR A 65 13.01 -8.76 -3.74
C TYR A 65 14.10 -8.52 -2.70
N LYS A 66 15.04 -9.44 -2.65
CA LYS A 66 16.19 -9.32 -1.77
C LYS A 66 17.13 -8.23 -2.26
N LEU A 67 17.41 -7.26 -1.40
CA LEU A 67 18.36 -6.19 -1.72
C LEU A 67 19.77 -6.61 -1.28
N ASP A 68 20.75 -6.50 -2.18
CA ASP A 68 22.16 -6.77 -1.88
C ASP A 68 22.82 -5.56 -1.19
N ILE A 69 22.37 -5.32 0.04
CA ILE A 69 22.88 -4.29 0.95
C ILE A 69 23.05 -4.88 2.35
N ALA A 70 23.61 -4.10 3.28
CA ALA A 70 23.76 -4.53 4.67
C ALA A 70 22.40 -4.98 5.27
N GLY A 71 22.38 -6.15 5.90
CA GLY A 71 21.17 -6.77 6.44
C GLY A 71 20.34 -7.53 5.41
N SER A 72 20.62 -7.39 4.11
CA SER A 72 19.93 -8.09 3.01
C SER A 72 18.41 -8.09 3.12
N PRO A 73 17.74 -6.93 3.31
CA PRO A 73 16.29 -6.90 3.51
C PRO A 73 15.51 -7.39 2.29
N GLU A 74 14.34 -7.99 2.56
CA GLU A 74 13.36 -8.36 1.54
C GLU A 74 12.36 -7.22 1.35
N LEU A 75 12.26 -6.71 0.13
CA LEU A 75 11.39 -5.60 -0.23
C LEU A 75 10.14 -6.10 -0.95
N GLY A 76 8.95 -5.72 -0.48
CA GLY A 76 7.68 -5.87 -1.20
C GLY A 76 7.26 -4.54 -1.85
N LEU A 77 6.64 -4.63 -3.02
CA LEU A 77 6.30 -3.48 -3.87
C LEU A 77 4.79 -3.38 -4.16
N PRO A 78 3.91 -3.35 -3.16
CA PRO A 78 2.51 -3.01 -3.39
C PRO A 78 2.38 -1.52 -3.77
N THR A 79 1.25 -1.13 -4.38
CA THR A 79 1.09 0.23 -4.91
C THR A 79 -0.25 0.85 -4.48
N CYS A 80 -0.21 2.04 -3.87
CA CYS A 80 -1.35 2.93 -3.62
C CYS A 80 -2.58 2.18 -3.06
N TRP A 81 -3.64 1.96 -3.85
CA TRP A 81 -4.88 1.31 -3.41
C TRP A 81 -4.68 -0.04 -2.71
N ASP A 82 -3.59 -0.76 -3.01
CA ASP A 82 -3.20 -2.00 -2.32
C ASP A 82 -3.00 -1.79 -0.81
N GLU A 83 -2.71 -0.57 -0.38
CA GLU A 83 -2.46 -0.20 1.03
C GLU A 83 -3.69 -0.29 1.94
N TRP A 84 -4.91 -0.30 1.35
CA TRP A 84 -6.15 -0.44 2.10
C TRP A 84 -6.51 -1.88 2.45
N PHE A 85 -5.87 -2.86 1.80
CA PHE A 85 -6.19 -4.27 1.93
C PHE A 85 -5.27 -4.97 2.95
N PRO A 86 -5.78 -5.37 4.14
CA PRO A 86 -4.97 -6.06 5.14
C PRO A 86 -4.39 -7.39 4.62
N GLU A 87 -5.05 -8.01 3.64
CA GLU A 87 -4.59 -9.22 2.97
C GLU A 87 -3.27 -9.01 2.24
N VAL A 88 -3.06 -7.85 1.63
CA VAL A 88 -1.84 -7.51 0.88
C VAL A 88 -0.64 -7.46 1.84
N ALA A 89 -0.73 -6.64 2.89
CA ALA A 89 0.35 -6.53 3.86
C ALA A 89 0.61 -7.87 4.58
N ARG A 90 -0.44 -8.65 4.85
CA ARG A 90 -0.31 -9.98 5.45
C ARG A 90 0.38 -10.97 4.51
N ALA A 91 0.03 -10.97 3.23
CA ALA A 91 0.63 -11.85 2.24
C ALA A 91 2.14 -11.57 2.09
N TYR A 92 2.51 -10.29 1.94
CA TYR A 92 3.93 -9.90 1.91
C TYR A 92 4.68 -10.25 3.20
N GLY A 93 4.07 -10.00 4.36
CA GLY A 93 4.66 -10.37 5.65
C GLY A 93 4.94 -11.88 5.76
N LEU A 94 4.02 -12.71 5.27
CA LEU A 94 4.16 -14.18 5.21
C LEU A 94 5.18 -14.63 4.15
N ALA A 95 5.31 -13.88 3.06
CA ALA A 95 6.33 -14.12 2.03
C ALA A 95 7.75 -13.74 2.49
N GLY A 96 7.88 -13.09 3.66
CA GLY A 96 9.17 -12.74 4.25
C GLY A 96 9.61 -11.29 4.03
N ALA A 97 8.76 -10.43 3.50
CA ALA A 97 9.10 -9.01 3.36
C ALA A 97 9.47 -8.39 4.71
N ASP A 98 10.51 -7.58 4.72
CA ASP A 98 10.91 -6.73 5.84
C ASP A 98 10.38 -5.32 5.68
N ILE A 99 10.35 -4.86 4.43
CA ILE A 99 9.98 -3.50 4.06
C ILE A 99 8.90 -3.57 2.98
N LEU A 100 7.81 -2.80 3.14
CA LEU A 100 6.88 -2.51 2.05
C LEU A 100 7.05 -1.05 1.60
N CYS A 101 7.01 -0.84 0.30
CA CYS A 101 7.01 0.51 -0.25
C CYS A 101 5.74 0.71 -1.11
N TYR A 102 4.91 1.68 -0.72
CA TYR A 102 3.66 2.04 -1.39
C TYR A 102 3.79 3.39 -2.12
N PRO A 103 4.18 3.43 -3.38
CA PRO A 103 4.08 4.68 -4.15
C PRO A 103 2.61 5.04 -4.32
N THR A 104 2.24 6.24 -3.88
CA THR A 104 0.85 6.61 -3.65
C THR A 104 0.49 7.94 -4.29
N ALA A 105 -0.74 8.03 -4.79
CA ALA A 105 -1.39 9.26 -5.21
C ALA A 105 -2.82 9.27 -4.64
N ILE A 106 -2.95 9.69 -3.38
CA ILE A 106 -4.23 9.77 -2.65
C ILE A 106 -4.44 11.17 -2.10
N GLY A 107 -5.67 11.63 -2.09
CA GLY A 107 -6.07 12.96 -1.66
C GLY A 107 -7.50 13.01 -1.18
N SER A 108 -8.13 14.19 -1.36
CA SER A 108 -9.52 14.42 -0.98
C SER A 108 -10.48 13.51 -1.73
N GLU A 109 -11.64 13.29 -1.13
CA GLU A 109 -12.75 12.56 -1.74
C GLU A 109 -13.61 13.59 -2.51
N PRO A 110 -13.69 13.53 -3.86
CA PRO A 110 -14.45 14.53 -4.64
C PRO A 110 -15.92 14.64 -4.26
N ASP A 111 -16.56 13.53 -3.90
CA ASP A 111 -17.97 13.50 -3.46
C ASP A 111 -18.16 13.96 -2.01
N HIS A 112 -17.07 14.05 -1.23
CA HIS A 112 -17.08 14.38 0.20
C HIS A 112 -15.87 15.26 0.57
N PRO A 113 -15.73 16.46 -0.03
CA PRO A 113 -14.51 17.27 0.10
C PRO A 113 -14.25 17.80 1.51
N GLU A 114 -15.27 17.79 2.39
CA GLU A 114 -15.14 18.16 3.80
C GLU A 114 -14.68 17.01 4.69
N PHE A 115 -14.59 15.78 4.16
CA PHE A 115 -14.16 14.62 4.94
C PHE A 115 -12.68 14.35 4.73
N ASP A 116 -11.88 14.65 5.75
CA ASP A 116 -10.45 14.40 5.73
C ASP A 116 -10.14 12.91 5.96
N THR A 117 -9.79 12.22 4.90
CA THR A 117 -9.46 10.78 4.93
C THR A 117 -8.00 10.49 5.24
N GLU A 118 -7.10 11.49 5.27
CA GLU A 118 -5.67 11.30 5.58
C GLU A 118 -5.43 10.55 6.89
N PRO A 119 -6.07 10.91 8.03
CA PRO A 119 -5.84 10.20 9.28
C PRO A 119 -6.23 8.73 9.23
N LEU A 120 -7.29 8.38 8.49
CA LEU A 120 -7.75 6.99 8.31
C LEU A 120 -6.76 6.19 7.48
N TRP A 121 -6.30 6.77 6.37
CA TRP A 121 -5.28 6.22 5.52
C TRP A 121 -3.99 5.90 6.29
N ARG A 122 -3.43 6.88 6.97
CA ARG A 122 -2.22 6.70 7.79
C ARG A 122 -2.41 5.66 8.88
N GLN A 123 -3.54 5.68 9.59
CA GLN A 123 -3.81 4.74 10.68
C GLN A 123 -3.94 3.30 10.18
N THR A 124 -4.54 3.09 9.00
CA THR A 124 -4.62 1.78 8.35
C THR A 124 -3.24 1.20 8.08
N ILE A 125 -2.35 2.00 7.49
CA ILE A 125 -0.98 1.58 7.15
C ILE A 125 -0.15 1.31 8.40
N VAL A 126 -0.27 2.16 9.42
CA VAL A 126 0.36 1.93 10.74
C VAL A 126 -0.11 0.61 11.35
N GLY A 127 -1.41 0.32 11.26
CA GLY A 127 -1.96 -0.98 11.68
C GLY A 127 -1.31 -2.16 10.94
N HIS A 128 -1.09 -2.02 9.62
CA HIS A 128 -0.41 -3.05 8.83
C HIS A 128 1.04 -3.25 9.26
N ALA A 129 1.77 -2.18 9.56
CA ALA A 129 3.14 -2.26 10.08
C ALA A 129 3.18 -3.09 11.36
N ILE A 130 2.32 -2.78 12.33
CA ILE A 130 2.26 -3.44 13.64
C ILE A 130 1.93 -4.93 13.52
N VAL A 131 0.81 -5.27 12.86
CA VAL A 131 0.32 -6.66 12.85
C VAL A 131 1.08 -7.61 11.95
N ASN A 132 1.99 -7.08 11.12
CA ASN A 132 2.85 -7.87 10.24
C ASN A 132 4.35 -7.71 10.56
N GLY A 133 4.70 -6.87 11.53
CA GLY A 133 6.08 -6.59 11.89
C GLY A 133 6.87 -6.01 10.72
N LEU A 134 6.33 -5.03 10.01
CA LEU A 134 6.90 -4.48 8.78
C LEU A 134 7.35 -3.03 8.97
N PHE A 135 8.47 -2.69 8.33
CA PHE A 135 8.71 -1.30 7.96
C PHE A 135 7.85 -0.96 6.76
N ILE A 136 7.22 0.21 6.75
CA ILE A 136 6.45 0.67 5.59
C ILE A 136 6.87 2.08 5.21
N VAL A 137 7.18 2.27 3.91
CA VAL A 137 7.56 3.54 3.30
C VAL A 137 6.45 3.97 2.35
N VAL A 138 5.91 5.16 2.56
CA VAL A 138 4.73 5.64 1.82
C VAL A 138 5.00 7.02 1.25
N PRO A 139 5.63 7.10 0.07
CA PRO A 139 5.69 8.37 -0.65
C PRO A 139 4.32 8.67 -1.27
N ASN A 140 3.76 9.82 -0.94
CA ASN A 140 2.50 10.31 -1.52
C ASN A 140 2.72 11.67 -2.18
N ARG A 141 2.03 11.92 -3.30
CA ARG A 141 2.04 13.22 -3.94
C ARG A 141 1.21 14.24 -3.17
N TRP A 142 1.45 15.52 -3.43
CA TRP A 142 0.69 16.65 -2.91
C TRP A 142 0.24 17.58 -4.04
N GLY A 143 -0.72 18.44 -3.76
CA GLY A 143 -1.17 19.51 -4.64
C GLY A 143 -2.57 19.31 -5.21
N ASN A 144 -3.11 20.38 -5.78
CA ASN A 144 -4.46 20.44 -6.31
C ASN A 144 -4.47 20.19 -7.82
N GLU A 145 -5.28 19.22 -8.26
CA GLU A 145 -5.51 18.90 -9.67
C GLU A 145 -6.99 19.10 -10.08
N GLY A 146 -7.64 20.08 -9.50
CA GLY A 146 -9.02 20.43 -9.79
C GLY A 146 -10.00 19.67 -8.91
N ILE A 147 -10.35 18.45 -9.28
CA ILE A 147 -11.33 17.64 -8.52
C ILE A 147 -10.71 16.92 -7.32
N ILE A 148 -9.40 16.70 -7.32
CA ILE A 148 -8.68 16.06 -6.22
C ILE A 148 -7.62 17.02 -5.68
N ASN A 149 -7.59 17.17 -4.36
CA ASN A 149 -6.50 17.79 -3.64
C ASN A 149 -5.69 16.70 -2.93
N PHE A 150 -4.54 16.34 -3.51
CA PHE A 150 -3.64 15.35 -2.93
C PHE A 150 -3.02 15.89 -1.65
N TYR A 151 -3.10 15.14 -0.56
CA TYR A 151 -2.80 15.67 0.78
C TYR A 151 -1.37 15.40 1.26
N GLY A 152 -0.44 15.00 0.36
CA GLY A 152 0.95 14.79 0.75
C GLY A 152 1.09 13.82 1.92
N SER A 153 1.63 14.27 3.04
CA SER A 153 1.73 13.50 4.29
C SER A 153 2.52 12.19 4.13
N SER A 154 3.46 12.11 3.18
CA SER A 154 4.37 10.96 3.04
C SER A 154 4.98 10.58 4.38
N PHE A 155 5.17 9.30 4.64
CA PHE A 155 5.76 8.88 5.92
C PHE A 155 6.50 7.54 5.86
N ILE A 156 7.30 7.30 6.90
CA ILE A 156 8.00 6.04 7.16
C ILE A 156 7.59 5.56 8.55
N VAL A 157 7.16 4.31 8.66
CA VAL A 157 6.72 3.71 9.92
C VAL A 157 7.48 2.42 10.21
N ASP A 158 7.78 2.16 11.48
CA ASP A 158 8.45 0.95 11.93
C ASP A 158 7.48 -0.16 12.40
N PRO A 159 7.99 -1.40 12.68
CA PRO A 159 7.18 -2.52 13.15
C PRO A 159 6.40 -2.28 14.45
N TYR A 160 6.78 -1.30 15.23
CA TYR A 160 6.08 -0.91 16.48
C TYR A 160 5.00 0.15 16.24
N GLY A 161 4.80 0.59 14.98
CA GLY A 161 3.85 1.63 14.62
C GLY A 161 4.33 3.05 14.89
N ARG A 162 5.63 3.26 15.15
CA ARG A 162 6.20 4.59 15.37
C ARG A 162 6.49 5.23 14.01
N ILE A 163 6.03 6.46 13.82
CA ILE A 163 6.38 7.25 12.65
C ILE A 163 7.83 7.74 12.81
N LEU A 164 8.71 7.25 11.95
CA LEU A 164 10.14 7.60 11.95
C LEU A 164 10.39 8.93 11.26
N ALA A 165 9.64 9.20 10.19
CA ALA A 165 9.67 10.47 9.46
C ALA A 165 8.30 10.71 8.81
N GLN A 166 7.90 11.98 8.71
CA GLN A 166 6.64 12.38 8.10
C GLN A 166 6.81 13.73 7.42
N ALA A 167 6.32 13.86 6.18
CA ALA A 167 6.24 15.10 5.44
C ALA A 167 5.00 15.92 5.82
N ALA A 168 5.05 17.21 5.50
CA ALA A 168 3.88 18.08 5.54
C ALA A 168 2.83 17.67 4.49
N ARG A 169 1.65 18.27 4.58
CA ARG A 169 0.60 18.07 3.57
C ARG A 169 0.92 18.74 2.24
N GLU A 170 1.75 19.76 2.27
CA GLU A 170 2.12 20.57 1.11
C GLU A 170 3.63 20.76 1.06
N GLY A 171 4.17 20.84 -0.14
CA GLY A 171 5.58 21.05 -0.40
C GLY A 171 6.35 19.77 -0.72
N ASP A 172 7.43 19.94 -1.47
CA ASP A 172 8.35 18.85 -1.79
C ASP A 172 9.30 18.61 -0.61
N GLU A 173 9.33 17.39 -0.10
CA GLU A 173 10.20 17.02 1.01
C GLU A 173 10.95 15.70 0.71
N VAL A 174 12.15 15.58 1.28
CA VAL A 174 12.92 14.34 1.31
C VAL A 174 12.92 13.79 2.72
N LEU A 175 12.32 12.61 2.88
CA LEU A 175 12.33 11.89 4.16
C LEU A 175 13.48 10.89 4.19
N VAL A 176 14.17 10.83 5.34
CA VAL A 176 15.25 9.87 5.60
C VAL A 176 15.01 9.21 6.95
N ALA A 177 15.18 7.89 7.01
CA ALA A 177 15.13 7.12 8.24
C ALA A 177 16.12 5.95 8.19
N ASP A 178 16.72 5.66 9.34
CA ASP A 178 17.48 4.43 9.55
C ASP A 178 16.51 3.33 9.99
N LEU A 179 16.58 2.16 9.35
CA LEU A 179 15.72 1.01 9.63
C LEU A 179 16.53 -0.07 10.33
N ASP A 180 16.25 -0.29 11.61
CA ASP A 180 16.83 -1.39 12.38
C ASP A 180 16.02 -2.68 12.08
N LEU A 181 16.52 -3.51 11.16
CA LEU A 181 15.83 -4.71 10.70
C LEU A 181 15.60 -5.75 11.80
N ASP A 182 16.37 -5.72 12.89
CA ASP A 182 16.18 -6.61 14.04
C ASP A 182 14.83 -6.36 14.73
N GLN A 183 14.27 -5.16 14.65
CA GLN A 183 12.97 -4.84 15.23
C GLN A 183 11.84 -5.75 14.73
N ARG A 184 11.88 -6.14 13.45
CA ARG A 184 10.89 -7.08 12.89
C ARG A 184 10.94 -8.44 13.61
N ARG A 185 12.13 -9.01 13.74
CA ARG A 185 12.33 -10.29 14.43
C ARG A 185 11.89 -10.21 15.88
N ASP A 186 12.39 -9.20 16.61
CA ASP A 186 12.13 -9.05 18.03
C ASP A 186 10.63 -8.84 18.32
N TRP A 187 9.94 -8.09 17.44
CA TRP A 187 8.51 -7.88 17.56
C TRP A 187 7.70 -9.17 17.32
N LEU A 188 8.05 -9.93 16.27
CA LEU A 188 7.36 -11.17 15.93
C LEU A 188 7.68 -12.33 16.89
N GLU A 189 8.84 -12.30 17.58
CA GLU A 189 9.14 -13.21 18.68
C GLU A 189 8.28 -12.89 19.91
N LEU A 190 8.13 -11.61 20.25
CA LEU A 190 7.30 -11.17 21.37
C LEU A 190 5.81 -11.41 21.11
N PHE A 191 5.36 -11.15 19.89
CA PHE A 191 3.98 -11.36 19.43
C PHE A 191 3.95 -12.27 18.21
N PRO A 192 3.83 -13.60 18.39
CA PRO A 192 3.97 -14.57 17.30
C PRO A 192 2.72 -14.62 16.41
N PHE A 193 2.38 -13.49 15.77
CA PHE A 193 1.19 -13.34 14.93
C PHE A 193 1.10 -14.38 13.82
N PHE A 194 2.23 -14.77 13.21
CA PHE A 194 2.23 -15.71 12.11
C PHE A 194 2.05 -17.15 12.57
N GLY A 195 2.70 -17.54 13.68
CA GLY A 195 2.63 -18.88 14.26
C GLY A 195 1.28 -19.21 14.88
N THR A 196 0.53 -18.19 15.30
CA THR A 196 -0.78 -18.37 15.98
C THR A 196 -1.98 -18.15 15.04
N ARG A 197 -1.75 -17.98 13.73
CA ARG A 197 -2.81 -17.87 12.73
C ARG A 197 -3.66 -19.15 12.69
N ARG A 198 -4.91 -18.99 12.29
CA ARG A 198 -5.89 -20.06 12.10
C ARG A 198 -6.34 -20.13 10.63
N PRO A 199 -5.44 -20.53 9.69
CA PRO A 199 -5.79 -20.58 8.26
C PRO A 199 -7.01 -21.42 7.94
N ASP A 200 -7.28 -22.42 8.76
CA ASP A 200 -8.46 -23.28 8.70
C ASP A 200 -9.79 -22.52 8.85
N THR A 201 -9.76 -21.31 9.41
CA THR A 201 -10.94 -20.43 9.59
C THR A 201 -11.05 -19.32 8.54
N TYR A 202 -10.08 -19.17 7.64
CA TYR A 202 -10.00 -18.03 6.72
C TYR A 202 -10.68 -18.27 5.36
N GLY A 203 -11.43 -19.37 5.22
CA GLY A 203 -12.19 -19.64 4.00
C GLY A 203 -13.05 -18.46 3.50
N PRO A 204 -13.74 -17.70 4.38
CA PRO A 204 -14.51 -16.52 3.95
C PRO A 204 -13.70 -15.44 3.24
N LEU A 205 -12.37 -15.32 3.51
CA LEU A 205 -11.50 -14.34 2.84
C LEU A 205 -11.24 -14.68 1.36
N THR A 206 -11.46 -15.93 0.97
CA THR A 206 -11.30 -16.40 -0.42
C THR A 206 -12.63 -16.59 -1.13
N ALA A 207 -13.73 -16.16 -0.51
CA ALA A 207 -15.05 -16.19 -1.13
C ALA A 207 -15.13 -15.21 -2.31
N PRO A 208 -16.08 -15.41 -3.25
CA PRO A 208 -16.29 -14.47 -4.34
C PRO A 208 -16.52 -13.03 -3.84
N ARG A 209 -16.13 -12.06 -4.66
CA ARG A 209 -16.35 -10.64 -4.37
C ARG A 209 -17.82 -10.37 -4.05
N VAL A 210 -18.08 -9.54 -3.05
CA VAL A 210 -19.38 -9.03 -2.68
C VAL A 210 -19.39 -7.52 -2.80
N ASN A 211 -20.56 -6.90 -2.99
CA ASN A 211 -20.62 -5.45 -2.97
C ASN A 211 -20.85 -4.92 -1.53
N GLU A 212 -20.47 -3.69 -1.30
CA GLU A 212 -20.48 -3.04 0.02
C GLU A 212 -21.90 -2.96 0.60
N ARG A 213 -22.91 -2.76 -0.23
CA ARG A 213 -24.32 -2.71 0.21
C ARG A 213 -24.77 -4.03 0.81
N THR A 214 -24.26 -5.14 0.28
CA THR A 214 -24.57 -6.48 0.78
C THR A 214 -23.74 -6.84 2.02
N ALA A 215 -22.44 -6.57 1.97
CA ALA A 215 -21.50 -6.89 3.05
C ALA A 215 -21.54 -5.89 4.21
N GLY A 216 -21.78 -4.61 3.92
CA GLY A 216 -21.79 -3.52 4.90
C GLY A 216 -23.01 -3.48 5.82
N GLY A 217 -23.96 -4.40 5.64
CA GLY A 217 -25.17 -4.46 6.46
C GLY A 217 -26.20 -3.37 6.10
N LYS A 218 -27.27 -3.31 6.88
CA LYS A 218 -28.33 -2.31 6.71
C LYS A 218 -28.01 -1.06 7.52
N GLY A 219 -27.40 -0.06 6.89
CA GLY A 219 -27.29 1.27 7.47
C GLY A 219 -28.66 1.86 7.78
N VAL A 220 -28.81 2.53 8.91
CA VAL A 220 -30.10 3.06 9.38
C VAL A 220 -30.59 4.20 8.49
N ASN A 221 -29.70 4.98 7.88
CA ASN A 221 -30.05 6.18 7.10
C ASN A 221 -29.28 6.36 5.78
N GLY A 222 -28.61 5.33 5.28
CA GLY A 222 -28.02 5.31 3.93
C GLY A 222 -26.90 6.31 3.68
N GLY A 223 -26.27 6.87 4.70
CA GLY A 223 -25.15 7.82 4.58
C GLY A 223 -23.98 7.44 5.46
N ILE A 224 -22.80 7.99 5.17
CA ILE A 224 -21.63 7.85 6.02
C ILE A 224 -21.88 8.67 7.28
N PRO A 225 -21.82 8.09 8.50
CA PRO A 225 -22.03 8.83 9.74
C PRO A 225 -21.05 10.01 9.84
N GLY A 226 -21.60 11.23 9.99
CA GLY A 226 -20.81 12.45 10.10
C GLY A 226 -20.66 13.23 8.78
N LEU A 227 -20.94 12.64 7.61
CA LEU A 227 -20.89 13.32 6.31
C LEU A 227 -22.23 13.94 5.89
N ASN A 228 -23.34 13.59 6.53
CA ASN A 228 -24.68 14.10 6.24
C ASN A 228 -25.21 15.06 7.33
N LYS A 229 -24.35 15.89 7.90
CA LYS A 229 -24.79 16.87 8.91
C LYS A 229 -24.66 18.29 8.39
#